data_15dcd0ac91932a37f8f6181e8160ea7d
#
_entry.id   15dcd0ac91932a37f8f6181e8160ea7d
#
_cell.length_a   1.000
_cell.length_b   1.000
_cell.length_c   1.000
_cell.angle_alpha   90.00
_cell.angle_beta   90.00
_cell.angle_gamma   90.00
#
_symmetry.space_group_name_H-M   'P 1'
#
loop_
_entity.id
_entity.type
_entity.pdbx_description
1 polymer ?
#
loop_
_entity_poly.entity_id
_entity_poly.type
_entity_poly.pdbx_seq_one_letter_code
_entity_poly.pdbx_strand_id
1 'polypeptide(L)' 'MECLVCEKKKEDFEVWNNKIVIAATYDSEIQNHENIRKMNTDSVICHDCMQSIINQVNENRK' A
#
# COMPACT_ATOMS: atom_id res chain seq x y z
N MET A 1 -11.14 -7.47 7.09
CA MET A 1 -10.57 -6.14 6.85
C MET A 1 -10.82 -5.72 5.42
N GLU A 2 -10.99 -4.44 5.17
CA GLU A 2 -11.21 -3.93 3.82
C GLU A 2 -9.99 -3.16 3.33
N CYS A 3 -9.56 -3.45 2.10
CA CYS A 3 -8.50 -2.69 1.47
C CYS A 3 -8.95 -1.25 1.19
N LEU A 4 -8.11 -0.27 1.52
CA LEU A 4 -8.48 1.13 1.32
C LEU A 4 -8.55 1.53 -0.16
N VAL A 5 -7.95 0.76 -1.05
CA VAL A 5 -7.90 1.08 -2.48
C VAL A 5 -9.01 0.38 -3.26
N CYS A 6 -9.09 -0.95 -3.16
CA CYS A 6 -10.08 -1.71 -3.92
C CYS A 6 -11.38 -1.96 -3.15
N GLU A 7 -11.38 -1.70 -1.85
CA GLU A 7 -12.54 -1.81 -0.96
C GLU A 7 -13.08 -3.24 -0.82
N LYS A 8 -12.31 -4.24 -1.23
CA LYS A 8 -12.69 -5.64 -1.06
C LYS A 8 -12.30 -6.13 0.33
N LYS A 9 -13.13 -7.03 0.88
CA LYS A 9 -12.80 -7.68 2.13
C LYS A 9 -11.63 -8.62 1.96
N LYS A 10 -10.67 -8.54 2.86
CA LYS A 10 -9.44 -9.34 2.84
C LYS A 10 -9.16 -9.91 4.22
N GLU A 11 -8.43 -11.00 4.27
CA GLU A 11 -7.95 -11.57 5.53
C GLU A 11 -6.68 -10.86 6.00
N ASP A 12 -6.37 -11.00 7.30
CA ASP A 12 -5.22 -10.32 7.91
C ASP A 12 -3.92 -10.60 7.16
N PHE A 13 -3.74 -11.81 6.66
CA PHE A 13 -2.52 -12.22 5.97
C PHE A 13 -2.46 -11.73 4.52
N GLU A 14 -3.52 -11.12 4.01
CA GLU A 14 -3.58 -10.61 2.65
C GLU A 14 -3.37 -9.11 2.55
N VAL A 15 -3.19 -8.44 3.68
CA VAL A 15 -3.09 -6.98 3.75
C VAL A 15 -1.88 -6.53 4.53
N TRP A 16 -1.44 -5.32 4.25
CA TRP A 16 -0.42 -4.62 5.02
C TRP A 16 -1.02 -3.39 5.67
N ASN A 17 -0.65 -3.12 6.92
CA ASN A 17 -0.98 -1.86 7.56
C ASN A 17 0.09 -0.82 7.20
N ASN A 18 -0.13 0.43 7.65
CA ASN A 18 0.78 1.53 7.34
C ASN A 18 2.23 1.23 7.78
N LYS A 19 2.41 0.68 8.97
CA LYS A 19 3.75 0.37 9.48
C LYS A 19 4.47 -0.67 8.63
N ILE A 20 3.74 -1.69 8.19
CA ILE A 20 4.31 -2.75 7.34
C ILE A 20 4.69 -2.18 5.97
N VAL A 21 3.84 -1.33 5.39
CA VAL A 21 4.15 -0.69 4.11
C VAL A 21 5.45 0.09 4.20
N ILE A 22 5.60 0.92 5.22
CA ILE A 22 6.80 1.72 5.41
C ILE A 22 8.03 0.83 5.61
N ALA A 23 7.93 -0.19 6.45
CA ALA A 23 9.05 -1.07 6.76
C ALA A 23 9.45 -1.96 5.58
N ALA A 24 8.48 -2.46 4.83
CA ALA A 24 8.74 -3.41 3.75
C ALA A 24 9.29 -2.71 2.49
N THR A 25 8.81 -1.52 2.17
CA THR A 25 9.24 -0.80 0.97
C THR A 25 10.48 0.04 1.20
N TYR A 26 10.56 0.68 2.35
CA TYR A 26 11.65 1.58 2.73
C TYR A 26 12.01 2.54 1.60
N ASP A 27 10.99 3.12 0.97
CA ASP A 27 11.13 3.88 -0.28
C ASP A 27 10.28 5.15 -0.19
N SER A 28 10.94 6.30 -0.27
CA SER A 28 10.27 7.59 -0.11
C SER A 28 9.27 7.88 -1.22
N GLU A 29 9.52 7.41 -2.44
CA GLU A 29 8.58 7.64 -3.54
C GLU A 29 7.30 6.83 -3.35
N ILE A 30 7.42 5.59 -2.88
CA ILE A 30 6.26 4.77 -2.55
C ILE A 30 5.50 5.40 -1.39
N GLN A 31 6.20 5.86 -0.36
CA GLN A 31 5.58 6.51 0.79
C GLN A 31 4.87 7.81 0.42
N ASN A 32 5.31 8.47 -0.64
CA ASN A 32 4.68 9.70 -1.13
C ASN A 32 3.54 9.45 -2.12
N HIS A 33 3.29 8.20 -2.51
CA HIS A 33 2.15 7.87 -3.37
C HIS A 33 0.85 8.29 -2.69
N GLU A 34 -0.10 8.87 -3.44
CA GLU A 34 -1.30 9.44 -2.85
C GLU A 34 -2.11 8.43 -2.01
N ASN A 35 -2.19 7.18 -2.44
CA ASN A 35 -2.91 6.16 -1.69
C ASN A 35 -2.23 5.82 -0.37
N ILE A 36 -0.89 5.82 -0.37
CA ILE A 36 -0.12 5.55 0.85
C ILE A 36 -0.23 6.72 1.82
N ARG A 37 -0.23 7.95 1.30
CA ARG A 37 -0.38 9.15 2.14
C ARG A 37 -1.75 9.24 2.81
N LYS A 38 -2.77 8.62 2.21
CA LYS A 38 -4.12 8.59 2.78
C LYS A 38 -4.25 7.58 3.90
N MET A 39 -3.29 6.67 4.05
CA MET A 39 -3.36 5.65 5.09
C MET A 39 -3.21 6.27 6.47
N ASN A 40 -4.05 5.82 7.39
CA ASN A 40 -3.91 6.14 8.82
C ASN A 40 -3.59 4.85 9.57
N THR A 41 -3.54 4.91 10.91
CA THR A 41 -3.16 3.76 11.72
C THR A 41 -4.09 2.56 11.59
N ASP A 42 -5.35 2.80 11.19
CA ASP A 42 -6.36 1.75 11.06
C ASP A 42 -6.54 1.27 9.62
N SER A 43 -5.87 1.91 8.67
CA SER A 43 -5.99 1.56 7.26
C SER A 43 -5.15 0.35 6.91
N VAL A 44 -5.63 -0.46 5.96
CA VAL A 44 -4.88 -1.58 5.40
C VAL A 44 -4.98 -1.53 3.88
N ILE A 45 -3.99 -2.11 3.21
CA ILE A 45 -3.95 -2.21 1.75
C ILE A 45 -3.63 -3.65 1.39
N CYS A 46 -4.37 -4.23 0.43
CA CYS A 46 -4.11 -5.61 0.03
C CYS A 46 -2.85 -5.71 -0.82
N HIS A 47 -2.27 -6.93 -0.86
CA HIS A 47 -1.02 -7.17 -1.57
C HIS A 47 -1.12 -6.81 -3.06
N ASP A 48 -2.26 -7.10 -3.70
CA ASP A 48 -2.45 -6.79 -5.11
C ASP A 48 -2.41 -5.28 -5.38
N CYS A 49 -3.09 -4.50 -4.55
CA CYS A 49 -3.07 -3.03 -4.68
C CYS A 49 -1.68 -2.48 -4.36
N MET A 50 -1.02 -3.05 -3.37
CA MET A 50 0.34 -2.63 -3.04
C MET A 50 1.30 -2.92 -4.18
N GLN A 51 1.19 -4.08 -4.81
CA GLN A 51 2.02 -4.43 -5.97
C GLN A 51 1.77 -3.47 -7.13
N SER A 52 0.53 -3.08 -7.35
CA SER A 52 0.18 -2.09 -8.39
C SER A 52 0.86 -0.74 -8.12
N ILE A 53 0.87 -0.29 -6.88
CA ILE A 53 1.52 0.96 -6.49
C ILE A 53 3.03 0.86 -6.73
N ILE A 54 3.64 -0.24 -6.34
CA ILE A 54 5.08 -0.48 -6.55
C ILE A 54 5.41 -0.43 -8.04
N ASN A 55 4.59 -1.07 -8.86
CA ASN A 55 4.78 -1.07 -10.31
C ASN A 55 4.66 0.33 -10.91
N GLN A 56 3.68 1.11 -10.48
CA GLN A 56 3.49 2.49 -10.94
C GLN A 56 4.69 3.37 -10.60
N VAL A 57 5.18 3.26 -9.39
CA VAL A 57 6.35 4.05 -8.94
C VAL A 57 7.59 3.65 -9.76
N ASN A 58 7.80 2.35 -9.98
CA ASN A 58 8.94 1.87 -10.75
C ASN A 58 8.88 2.33 -12.21
N GLU A 59 7.70 2.36 -12.80
CA GLU A 59 7.54 2.87 -14.18
C GLU A 59 7.87 4.35 -14.27
N ASN A 60 7.50 5.12 -13.27
CA ASN A 60 7.75 6.57 -13.25
C ASN A 60 9.24 6.90 -13.06
N ARG A 61 10.03 5.94 -12.61
CA ARG A 61 11.48 6.13 -12.42
C ARG A 61 12.31 5.84 -13.67
N LYS A 62 11.72 5.23 -14.66
CA LYS A 62 12.45 4.86 -15.89
C LYS A 62 12.77 6.06 -16.78
#